data_fbb48e95f7e76dc18773c53e732e1668
#
_entry.id   fbb48e95f7e76dc18773c53e732e1668
#
_cell.length_a   1.000
_cell.length_b   1.000
_cell.length_c   1.000
_cell.angle_alpha   90.00
_cell.angle_beta   90.00
_cell.angle_gamma   90.00
#
_symmetry.space_group_name_H-M   'P 1'
#
loop_
_entity.id
_entity.type
_entity.pdbx_description
1 polymer ?
#
loop_
_entity_poly.entity_id
_entity_poly.type
_entity_poly.pdbx_seq_one_letter_code
_entity_poly.pdbx_strand_id
1 'polypeptide(L)'
;KHKIIDHEFNVEKPMFEVNYTPHYALLLNRLNAGQTAPLSPEYVSLKKQIDAMPDTEKYEVKISDWDFSFLRYIYNTGRAYWRKEELGHELSEQEQKEVSLHFINKITALGYQLFKHKDAGQAYGIYAMELESGDVGTHMGGTGKSLFISSIEQVRKQLFINGQDLNMNNPEFMFAGVERGVTDHVFFDDLNEFV
;
A
#
# COMPACT_ATOMS: atom_id res chain seq x y z
N LYS A 1 -25.05 -9.40 -8.55
CA LYS A 1 -25.13 -10.16 -7.28
C LYS A 1 -23.97 -9.67 -6.42
N HIS A 2 -24.25 -8.89 -5.38
CA HIS A 2 -23.23 -8.58 -4.39
C HIS A 2 -22.86 -9.88 -3.67
N LYS A 3 -21.57 -10.22 -3.63
CA LYS A 3 -21.08 -11.25 -2.72
C LYS A 3 -21.25 -10.69 -1.31
N ILE A 4 -22.22 -11.19 -0.58
CA ILE A 4 -22.31 -10.98 0.86
C ILE A 4 -21.23 -11.86 1.45
N ILE A 5 -20.19 -11.25 1.97
CA ILE A 5 -19.17 -11.96 2.73
C ILE A 5 -19.78 -12.16 4.12
N ASP A 6 -20.20 -13.40 4.39
CA ASP A 6 -20.71 -13.79 5.70
C ASP A 6 -19.50 -14.15 6.57
N HIS A 7 -18.82 -13.09 7.08
CA HIS A 7 -17.69 -13.23 7.99
C HIS A 7 -18.01 -12.53 9.30
N GLU A 8 -17.84 -13.23 10.39
CA GLU A 8 -17.76 -12.61 11.71
C GLU A 8 -16.46 -11.78 11.78
N PHE A 9 -16.62 -10.46 11.98
CA PHE A 9 -15.49 -9.60 12.27
C PHE A 9 -15.12 -9.75 13.74
N ASN A 10 -14.02 -10.43 14.03
CA ASN A 10 -13.49 -10.51 15.37
C ASN A 10 -12.61 -9.30 15.66
N VAL A 11 -13.21 -8.25 16.24
CA VAL A 11 -12.52 -7.01 16.60
C VAL A 11 -11.60 -7.19 17.82
N GLU A 12 -11.80 -8.27 18.60
CA GLU A 12 -11.03 -8.52 19.82
C GLU A 12 -9.65 -9.13 19.55
N LYS A 13 -9.43 -9.68 18.35
CA LYS A 13 -8.15 -10.30 17.95
C LYS A 13 -7.72 -9.79 16.57
N PRO A 14 -7.20 -8.58 16.49
CA PRO A 14 -6.68 -8.07 15.22
C PRO A 14 -5.47 -8.92 14.77
N MET A 15 -5.42 -9.26 13.49
CA MET A 15 -4.31 -9.99 12.89
C MET A 15 -3.01 -9.20 12.93
N PHE A 16 -3.11 -7.89 12.86
CA PHE A 16 -1.99 -6.95 12.99
C PHE A 16 -2.49 -5.62 13.55
N GLU A 17 -1.57 -4.87 14.11
CA GLU A 17 -1.78 -3.50 14.59
C GLU A 17 -0.76 -2.58 13.93
N VAL A 18 -1.20 -1.38 13.56
CA VAL A 18 -0.32 -0.29 13.13
C VAL A 18 -0.46 0.83 14.14
N ASN A 19 0.61 1.13 14.83
CA ASN A 19 0.66 2.14 15.88
C ASN A 19 1.57 3.30 15.47
N TYR A 20 1.34 4.48 16.02
CA TYR A 20 2.32 5.56 15.93
C TYR A 20 3.51 5.25 16.83
N THR A 21 4.72 5.54 16.37
CA THR A 21 5.88 5.53 17.25
C THR A 21 5.69 6.54 18.40
N PRO A 22 6.26 6.29 19.59
CA PRO A 22 6.11 7.20 20.73
C PRO A 22 6.52 8.64 20.41
N HIS A 23 7.57 8.81 19.62
CA HIS A 23 8.03 10.13 19.22
C HIS A 23 7.04 10.86 18.31
N TYR A 24 6.53 10.17 17.29
CA TYR A 24 5.53 10.73 16.37
C TYR A 24 4.22 11.05 17.08
N ALA A 25 3.75 10.16 17.96
CA ALA A 25 2.56 10.38 18.78
C ALA A 25 2.69 11.63 19.68
N LEU A 26 3.88 11.84 20.27
CA LEU A 26 4.16 13.03 21.06
C LEU A 26 4.06 14.31 20.22
N LEU A 27 4.66 14.32 19.03
CA LEU A 27 4.61 15.49 18.12
C LEU A 27 3.17 15.78 17.68
N LEU A 28 2.39 14.76 17.32
CA LEU A 28 0.97 14.93 16.97
C LEU A 28 0.15 15.49 18.14
N ASN A 29 0.36 14.99 19.36
CA ASN A 29 -0.33 15.49 20.54
C ASN A 29 0.00 16.97 20.80
N ARG A 30 1.25 17.36 20.65
CA ARG A 30 1.67 18.77 20.79
C ARG A 30 1.06 19.64 19.70
N LEU A 31 1.03 19.17 18.45
CA LEU A 31 0.41 19.89 17.35
C LEU A 31 -1.09 20.09 17.59
N ASN A 32 -1.80 19.03 18.03
CA ASN A 32 -3.22 19.07 18.32
C ASN A 32 -3.55 19.97 19.53
N ALA A 33 -2.73 19.96 20.56
CA ALA A 33 -2.87 20.86 21.72
C ALA A 33 -2.67 22.34 21.32
N GLY A 34 -1.84 22.61 20.31
CA GLY A 34 -1.58 23.94 19.76
C GLY A 34 -2.60 24.43 18.72
N GLN A 35 -3.60 23.62 18.37
CA GLN A 35 -4.61 23.96 17.32
C GLN A 35 -5.48 25.19 17.65
N THR A 36 -5.44 25.71 18.86
CA THR A 36 -6.11 26.97 19.21
C THR A 36 -5.51 28.21 18.53
N ALA A 37 -4.33 28.09 17.91
CA ALA A 37 -3.69 29.14 17.15
C ALA A 37 -2.93 28.57 15.93
N PRO A 38 -3.64 28.19 14.84
CA PRO A 38 -3.07 27.46 13.69
C PRO A 38 -1.99 28.22 12.90
N LEU A 39 -1.75 29.50 13.21
CA LEU A 39 -0.70 30.35 12.60
C LEU A 39 0.41 30.71 13.59
N SER A 40 0.44 30.12 14.78
CA SER A 40 1.52 30.38 15.71
C SER A 40 2.86 29.89 15.17
N PRO A 41 3.98 30.54 15.47
CA PRO A 41 5.32 30.09 15.06
C PRO A 41 5.61 28.66 15.54
N GLU A 42 5.11 28.30 16.72
CA GLU A 42 5.27 26.95 17.27
C GLU A 42 4.50 25.90 16.46
N TYR A 43 3.25 26.18 16.09
CA TYR A 43 2.45 25.29 15.21
C TYR A 43 3.14 25.04 13.86
N VAL A 44 3.60 26.11 13.21
CA VAL A 44 4.30 26.04 11.93
C VAL A 44 5.59 25.22 12.05
N SER A 45 6.35 25.41 13.11
CA SER A 45 7.59 24.67 13.38
C SER A 45 7.32 23.19 13.61
N LEU A 46 6.33 22.82 14.44
CA LEU A 46 5.94 21.45 14.70
C LEU A 46 5.43 20.76 13.44
N LYS A 47 4.59 21.45 12.67
CA LYS A 47 4.09 20.92 11.41
C LYS A 47 5.24 20.63 10.45
N LYS A 48 6.17 21.54 10.28
CA LYS A 48 7.36 21.33 9.44
C LYS A 48 8.21 20.15 9.91
N GLN A 49 8.36 19.95 11.22
CA GLN A 49 9.08 18.82 11.78
C GLN A 49 8.38 17.49 11.48
N ILE A 50 7.04 17.44 11.63
CA ILE A 50 6.22 16.27 11.32
C ILE A 50 6.27 15.94 9.81
N ASP A 51 6.15 16.95 8.96
CA ASP A 51 6.16 16.79 7.50
C ASP A 51 7.53 16.31 6.99
N ALA A 52 8.61 16.71 7.65
CA ALA A 52 9.98 16.31 7.32
C ALA A 52 10.39 14.95 7.90
N MET A 53 9.59 14.37 8.80
CA MET A 53 9.91 13.08 9.43
C MET A 53 9.73 11.95 8.42
N PRO A 54 10.72 11.06 8.24
CA PRO A 54 10.59 9.87 7.39
C PRO A 54 9.44 8.97 7.84
N ASP A 55 8.72 8.37 6.91
CA ASP A 55 7.60 7.47 7.25
C ASP A 55 8.05 6.23 8.03
N THR A 56 9.30 5.79 7.85
CA THR A 56 9.94 4.72 8.65
C THR A 56 10.04 5.04 10.14
N GLU A 57 9.93 6.31 10.52
CA GLU A 57 9.98 6.76 11.91
C GLU A 57 8.60 7.09 12.48
N LYS A 58 7.55 7.07 11.67
CA LYS A 58 6.19 7.42 12.10
C LYS A 58 5.40 6.25 12.66
N TYR A 59 5.64 5.03 12.17
CA TYR A 59 4.77 3.88 12.41
C TYR A 59 5.54 2.66 12.91
N GLU A 60 4.86 1.89 13.75
CA GLU A 60 5.27 0.56 14.20
C GLU A 60 4.22 -0.47 13.79
N VAL A 61 4.66 -1.65 13.36
CA VAL A 61 3.77 -2.76 13.01
C VAL A 61 3.99 -3.91 13.97
N LYS A 62 2.89 -4.41 14.52
CA LYS A 62 2.87 -5.64 15.31
C LYS A 62 1.94 -6.63 14.63
N ILE A 63 2.48 -7.76 14.20
CA ILE A 63 1.70 -8.87 13.61
C ILE A 63 1.40 -9.86 14.73
N SER A 64 0.11 -10.11 14.95
CA SER A 64 -0.37 -10.96 16.04
C SER A 64 -0.77 -12.35 15.58
N ASP A 65 -1.17 -12.49 14.31
CA ASP A 65 -1.57 -13.77 13.71
C ASP A 65 -0.80 -14.03 12.40
N TRP A 66 0.13 -14.98 12.49
CA TRP A 66 0.93 -15.42 11.35
C TRP A 66 0.32 -16.60 10.59
N ASP A 67 -0.77 -17.19 11.07
CA ASP A 67 -1.40 -18.35 10.44
C ASP A 67 -2.25 -17.95 9.23
N PHE A 68 -2.56 -16.67 9.09
CA PHE A 68 -3.29 -16.15 7.95
C PHE A 68 -2.40 -16.06 6.71
N SER A 69 -2.60 -16.97 5.75
CA SER A 69 -1.73 -17.16 4.58
C SER A 69 -1.57 -15.91 3.72
N PHE A 70 -2.65 -15.13 3.53
CA PHE A 70 -2.58 -13.92 2.72
C PHE A 70 -1.77 -12.81 3.41
N LEU A 71 -1.85 -12.69 4.74
CA LEU A 71 -1.03 -11.77 5.51
C LEU A 71 0.46 -12.12 5.41
N ARG A 72 0.78 -13.41 5.53
CA ARG A 72 2.17 -13.90 5.29
C ARG A 72 2.66 -13.59 3.89
N TYR A 73 1.80 -13.76 2.90
CA TYR A 73 2.12 -13.40 1.52
C TYR A 73 2.43 -11.90 1.38
N ILE A 74 1.58 -11.01 1.91
CA ILE A 74 1.80 -9.56 1.87
C ILE A 74 3.12 -9.20 2.54
N TYR A 75 3.39 -9.75 3.72
CA TYR A 75 4.63 -9.51 4.45
C TYR A 75 5.85 -10.02 3.67
N ASN A 76 5.85 -11.28 3.24
CA ASN A 76 6.97 -11.90 2.54
C ASN A 76 7.33 -11.21 1.23
N THR A 77 6.32 -10.77 0.48
CA THR A 77 6.56 -10.01 -0.76
C THR A 77 7.00 -8.56 -0.50
N GLY A 78 7.01 -8.11 0.76
CA GLY A 78 7.53 -6.81 1.20
C GLY A 78 8.92 -6.86 1.81
N ARG A 79 9.52 -8.07 1.97
CA ARG A 79 10.84 -8.26 2.58
C ARG A 79 11.96 -7.86 1.61
N ALA A 80 12.34 -6.57 1.64
CA ALA A 80 13.41 -6.06 0.77
C ALA A 80 14.76 -6.76 1.02
N TYR A 81 15.00 -7.22 2.24
CA TYR A 81 16.27 -7.81 2.69
C TYR A 81 16.22 -9.33 2.90
N TRP A 82 15.29 -10.04 2.23
CA TRP A 82 15.07 -11.47 2.41
C TRP A 82 16.32 -12.33 2.19
N ARG A 83 17.19 -11.94 1.24
CA ARG A 83 18.46 -12.67 0.99
C ARG A 83 19.41 -12.62 2.18
N LYS A 84 19.45 -11.47 2.87
CA LYS A 84 20.28 -11.28 4.07
C LYS A 84 19.76 -12.16 5.22
N GLU A 85 18.43 -12.21 5.39
CA GLU A 85 17.79 -13.06 6.39
C GLU A 85 17.97 -14.55 6.10
N GLU A 86 17.88 -15.00 4.84
CA GLU A 86 18.11 -16.41 4.45
C GLU A 86 19.56 -16.85 4.66
N LEU A 87 20.51 -15.94 4.58
CA LEU A 87 21.92 -16.20 4.94
C LEU A 87 22.16 -16.21 6.46
N GLY A 88 21.11 -16.03 7.27
CA GLY A 88 21.19 -16.04 8.72
C GLY A 88 21.74 -14.74 9.34
N HIS A 89 21.76 -13.65 8.58
CA HIS A 89 22.15 -12.35 9.09
C HIS A 89 20.95 -11.60 9.67
N GLU A 90 21.15 -10.98 10.82
CA GLU A 90 20.14 -10.10 11.41
C GLU A 90 20.01 -8.79 10.61
N LEU A 91 18.77 -8.30 10.51
CA LEU A 91 18.51 -6.98 9.96
C LEU A 91 18.87 -5.90 10.98
N SER A 92 19.49 -4.83 10.51
CA SER A 92 19.64 -3.62 11.31
C SER A 92 18.27 -3.01 11.65
N GLU A 93 18.24 -2.16 12.66
CA GLU A 93 17.00 -1.45 13.07
C GLU A 93 16.37 -0.66 11.90
N GLN A 94 17.22 -0.04 11.07
CA GLN A 94 16.75 0.70 9.91
C GLN A 94 16.12 -0.23 8.85
N GLU A 95 16.74 -1.36 8.55
CA GLU A 95 16.21 -2.35 7.60
C GLU A 95 14.88 -2.96 8.09
N GLN A 96 14.74 -3.20 9.41
CA GLN A 96 13.48 -3.66 10.00
C GLN A 96 12.37 -2.61 9.85
N LYS A 97 12.67 -1.34 10.06
CA LYS A 97 11.72 -0.23 9.83
C LYS A 97 11.29 -0.13 8.37
N GLU A 98 12.21 -0.33 7.43
CA GLU A 98 11.90 -0.34 6.00
C GLU A 98 10.99 -1.51 5.60
N VAL A 99 11.25 -2.72 6.08
CA VAL A 99 10.36 -3.88 5.88
C VAL A 99 8.96 -3.60 6.45
N SER A 100 8.89 -3.00 7.64
CA SER A 100 7.62 -2.61 8.26
C SER A 100 6.87 -1.57 7.42
N LEU A 101 7.57 -0.58 6.87
CA LEU A 101 6.98 0.43 5.99
C LEU A 101 6.44 -0.18 4.69
N HIS A 102 7.16 -1.13 4.08
CA HIS A 102 6.67 -1.86 2.90
C HIS A 102 5.38 -2.61 3.20
N PHE A 103 5.29 -3.25 4.35
CA PHE A 103 4.06 -3.92 4.79
C PHE A 103 2.91 -2.92 4.96
N ILE A 104 3.13 -1.80 5.66
CA ILE A 104 2.13 -0.74 5.87
C ILE A 104 1.64 -0.21 4.52
N ASN A 105 2.54 0.08 3.59
CA ASN A 105 2.20 0.61 2.28
C ASN A 105 1.30 -0.36 1.50
N LYS A 106 1.58 -1.66 1.54
CA LYS A 106 0.74 -2.68 0.91
C LYS A 106 -0.65 -2.78 1.55
N ILE A 107 -0.72 -2.82 2.87
CA ILE A 107 -2.01 -2.85 3.59
C ILE A 107 -2.81 -1.57 3.32
N THR A 108 -2.17 -0.41 3.30
CA THR A 108 -2.81 0.87 2.97
C THR A 108 -3.33 0.87 1.53
N ALA A 109 -2.54 0.36 0.58
CA ALA A 109 -2.94 0.23 -0.82
C ALA A 109 -4.17 -0.69 -0.97
N LEU A 110 -4.19 -1.83 -0.29
CA LEU A 110 -5.35 -2.73 -0.27
C LEU A 110 -6.57 -2.06 0.35
N GLY A 111 -6.43 -1.42 1.51
CA GLY A 111 -7.50 -0.70 2.18
C GLY A 111 -8.07 0.41 1.29
N TYR A 112 -7.22 1.16 0.61
CA TYR A 112 -7.65 2.18 -0.34
C TYR A 112 -8.43 1.58 -1.52
N GLN A 113 -8.00 0.45 -2.09
CA GLN A 113 -8.70 -0.22 -3.18
C GLN A 113 -10.05 -0.79 -2.74
N LEU A 114 -10.14 -1.30 -1.52
CA LEU A 114 -11.38 -1.84 -0.95
C LEU A 114 -12.40 -0.75 -0.62
N PHE A 115 -11.95 0.47 -0.34
CA PHE A 115 -12.83 1.58 0.00
C PHE A 115 -13.52 2.11 -1.25
N LYS A 116 -14.87 2.06 -1.27
CA LYS A 116 -15.67 2.37 -2.46
C LYS A 116 -15.79 3.88 -2.75
N HIS A 117 -15.83 4.68 -1.69
CA HIS A 117 -16.03 6.13 -1.83
C HIS A 117 -14.66 6.81 -1.95
N LYS A 118 -14.38 7.35 -3.14
CA LYS A 118 -13.19 8.15 -3.39
C LYS A 118 -13.58 9.62 -3.44
N ASP A 119 -12.75 10.48 -2.86
CA ASP A 119 -12.87 11.90 -3.09
C ASP A 119 -12.44 12.18 -4.54
N ALA A 120 -13.34 12.77 -5.32
CA ALA A 120 -13.05 13.10 -6.72
C ALA A 120 -11.91 14.11 -6.87
N GLY A 121 -11.65 14.91 -5.83
CA GLY A 121 -10.53 15.87 -5.79
C GLY A 121 -9.19 15.23 -5.39
N GLN A 122 -9.20 13.98 -4.88
CA GLN A 122 -8.01 13.29 -4.36
C GLN A 122 -8.03 11.79 -4.71
N ALA A 123 -8.29 11.46 -5.96
CA ALA A 123 -8.21 10.09 -6.42
C ALA A 123 -6.74 9.70 -6.69
N TYR A 124 -6.31 8.56 -6.13
CA TYR A 124 -4.95 8.03 -6.30
C TYR A 124 -4.95 6.79 -7.17
N GLY A 125 -3.98 6.69 -8.07
CA GLY A 125 -3.59 5.45 -8.72
C GLY A 125 -2.58 4.69 -7.85
N ILE A 126 -2.65 3.36 -7.86
CA ILE A 126 -1.68 2.51 -7.17
C ILE A 126 -0.77 1.87 -8.21
N TYR A 127 0.53 2.06 -8.03
CA TYR A 127 1.56 1.47 -8.87
C TYR A 127 2.35 0.44 -8.07
N ALA A 128 2.36 -0.81 -8.55
CA ALA A 128 3.19 -1.88 -7.99
C ALA A 128 4.43 -2.05 -8.87
N MET A 129 5.58 -1.69 -8.35
CA MET A 129 6.86 -1.75 -9.05
C MET A 129 7.83 -2.70 -8.33
N GLU A 130 8.83 -3.18 -9.03
CA GLU A 130 9.93 -3.91 -8.41
C GLU A 130 10.91 -2.95 -7.73
N LEU A 131 11.49 -3.39 -6.61
CA LEU A 131 12.46 -2.59 -5.88
C LEU A 131 13.80 -2.50 -6.63
N GLU A 132 14.19 -3.60 -7.28
CA GLU A 132 15.38 -3.66 -8.11
C GLU A 132 14.96 -3.69 -9.58
N SER A 133 15.26 -2.63 -10.31
CA SER A 133 15.29 -2.69 -11.77
C SER A 133 16.56 -3.46 -12.14
N GLY A 134 16.43 -4.71 -12.55
CA GLY A 134 17.53 -5.41 -13.23
C GLY A 134 18.00 -4.61 -14.44
N ASP A 135 19.16 -4.98 -15.01
CA ASP A 135 19.62 -4.40 -16.26
C ASP A 135 18.50 -4.39 -17.29
N VAL A 136 18.44 -3.32 -18.08
CA VAL A 136 17.44 -3.11 -19.15
C VAL A 136 17.30 -4.39 -19.97
N GLY A 137 16.17 -5.08 -19.86
CA GLY A 137 15.87 -6.34 -20.56
C GLY A 137 15.80 -7.61 -19.68
N THR A 138 16.14 -7.56 -18.40
CA THR A 138 15.90 -8.66 -17.47
C THR A 138 14.61 -8.41 -16.67
N HIS A 139 13.48 -8.85 -17.21
CA HIS A 139 12.22 -8.86 -16.47
C HIS A 139 12.29 -9.95 -15.41
N MET A 140 12.53 -9.59 -14.16
CA MET A 140 12.38 -10.48 -13.02
C MET A 140 10.89 -10.61 -12.67
N GLY A 141 10.16 -11.41 -13.45
CA GLY A 141 8.80 -11.80 -13.11
C GLY A 141 8.77 -12.62 -11.82
N GLY A 142 7.57 -12.79 -11.24
CA GLY A 142 7.37 -13.71 -10.10
C GLY A 142 7.46 -13.08 -8.72
N THR A 143 7.58 -11.75 -8.61
CA THR A 143 7.59 -11.02 -7.31
C THR A 143 6.20 -10.91 -6.66
N GLY A 144 5.14 -11.38 -7.34
CA GLY A 144 3.78 -11.40 -6.81
C GLY A 144 2.99 -10.11 -7.01
N LYS A 145 3.47 -9.12 -7.76
CA LYS A 145 2.77 -7.84 -8.00
C LYS A 145 1.36 -8.03 -8.54
N SER A 146 1.23 -8.79 -9.63
CA SER A 146 -0.06 -9.06 -10.27
C SER A 146 -1.00 -9.82 -9.34
N LEU A 147 -0.50 -10.79 -8.56
CA LEU A 147 -1.30 -11.51 -7.57
C LEU A 147 -1.80 -10.58 -6.46
N PHE A 148 -0.97 -9.64 -6.01
CA PHE A 148 -1.34 -8.66 -5.00
C PHE A 148 -2.52 -7.80 -5.44
N ILE A 149 -2.47 -7.25 -6.67
CA ILE A 149 -3.54 -6.38 -7.18
C ILE A 149 -4.76 -7.18 -7.58
N SER A 150 -4.60 -8.35 -8.22
CA SER A 150 -5.72 -9.19 -8.62
C SER A 150 -6.47 -9.81 -7.44
N SER A 151 -5.87 -9.84 -6.24
CA SER A 151 -6.56 -10.31 -5.02
C SER A 151 -7.85 -9.51 -4.72
N ILE A 152 -7.93 -8.27 -5.17
CA ILE A 152 -9.11 -7.41 -5.03
C ILE A 152 -10.34 -7.99 -5.75
N GLU A 153 -10.14 -8.74 -6.84
CA GLU A 153 -11.22 -9.38 -7.59
C GLU A 153 -12.07 -10.31 -6.73
N GLN A 154 -11.52 -10.86 -5.66
CA GLN A 154 -12.25 -11.75 -4.74
C GLN A 154 -13.38 -11.02 -4.01
N VAL A 155 -13.29 -9.71 -3.85
CA VAL A 155 -14.22 -8.88 -3.05
C VAL A 155 -14.83 -7.71 -3.82
N ARG A 156 -14.21 -7.31 -4.95
CA ARG A 156 -14.65 -6.19 -5.81
C ARG A 156 -14.68 -6.63 -7.27
N LYS A 157 -15.55 -6.02 -8.06
CA LYS A 157 -15.54 -6.26 -9.51
C LYS A 157 -14.38 -5.49 -10.15
N GLN A 158 -13.39 -6.25 -10.61
CA GLN A 158 -12.20 -5.73 -11.26
C GLN A 158 -12.30 -5.93 -12.78
N LEU A 159 -11.94 -4.91 -13.55
CA LEU A 159 -11.64 -5.03 -14.96
C LEU A 159 -10.13 -5.21 -15.10
N PHE A 160 -9.73 -6.35 -15.65
CA PHE A 160 -8.33 -6.61 -15.99
C PHE A 160 -8.05 -6.15 -17.42
N ILE A 161 -6.95 -5.43 -17.59
CA ILE A 161 -6.47 -4.96 -18.90
C ILE A 161 -4.98 -5.33 -19.00
N ASN A 162 -4.62 -6.09 -20.03
CA ASN A 162 -3.22 -6.36 -20.32
C ASN A 162 -2.59 -5.09 -20.89
N GLY A 163 -1.60 -4.56 -20.20
CA GLY A 163 -0.94 -3.30 -20.61
C GLY A 163 -0.16 -3.42 -21.92
N GLN A 164 0.26 -4.63 -22.29
CA GLN A 164 0.94 -4.87 -23.59
C GLN A 164 0.00 -4.75 -24.78
N ASP A 165 -1.30 -4.99 -24.56
CA ASP A 165 -2.31 -4.91 -25.63
C ASP A 165 -2.86 -3.48 -25.80
N LEU A 166 -2.44 -2.55 -24.94
CA LEU A 166 -2.89 -1.16 -25.00
C LEU A 166 -2.30 -0.44 -26.19
N ASN A 167 -3.16 -0.06 -27.12
CA ASN A 167 -2.78 0.85 -28.19
C ASN A 167 -2.85 2.30 -27.69
N MET A 168 -1.71 2.82 -27.21
CA MET A 168 -1.61 4.17 -26.66
C MET A 168 -1.91 5.28 -27.69
N ASN A 169 -1.90 4.95 -28.99
CA ASN A 169 -2.33 5.89 -30.02
C ASN A 169 -3.87 6.06 -30.07
N ASN A 170 -4.62 5.26 -29.32
CA ASN A 170 -6.07 5.31 -29.27
C ASN A 170 -6.60 5.20 -27.82
N PRO A 171 -6.29 6.19 -26.97
CA PRO A 171 -6.62 6.13 -25.53
C PRO A 171 -8.12 6.10 -25.25
N GLU A 172 -8.96 6.45 -26.24
CA GLU A 172 -10.43 6.46 -26.12
C GLU A 172 -11.00 5.08 -25.79
N PHE A 173 -10.31 3.99 -26.20
CA PHE A 173 -10.75 2.62 -25.94
C PHE A 173 -10.12 1.99 -24.71
N MET A 174 -9.21 2.68 -24.03
CA MET A 174 -8.53 2.15 -22.83
C MET A 174 -9.51 1.70 -21.75
N PHE A 175 -10.63 2.38 -21.61
CA PHE A 175 -11.66 2.10 -20.62
C PHE A 175 -12.97 1.57 -21.22
N ALA A 176 -12.94 1.06 -22.45
CA ALA A 176 -14.16 0.59 -23.14
C ALA A 176 -14.89 -0.54 -22.39
N GLY A 177 -14.19 -1.31 -21.56
CA GLY A 177 -14.79 -2.37 -20.72
C GLY A 177 -15.32 -1.89 -19.37
N VAL A 178 -15.19 -0.61 -19.05
CA VAL A 178 -15.66 -0.07 -17.75
C VAL A 178 -17.15 0.15 -17.79
N GLU A 179 -17.88 -0.58 -16.96
CA GLU A 179 -19.32 -0.46 -16.79
C GLU A 179 -19.64 0.42 -15.58
N ARG A 180 -20.32 1.55 -15.81
CA ARG A 180 -20.70 2.48 -14.74
C ARG A 180 -21.58 1.79 -13.68
N GLY A 181 -21.18 1.91 -12.42
CA GLY A 181 -21.89 1.31 -11.28
C GLY A 181 -21.68 -0.21 -11.12
N VAL A 182 -20.89 -0.83 -11.98
CA VAL A 182 -20.58 -2.25 -11.96
C VAL A 182 -19.08 -2.47 -11.73
N THR A 183 -18.22 -1.81 -12.51
CA THR A 183 -16.78 -1.89 -12.36
C THR A 183 -16.34 -1.04 -11.18
N ASP A 184 -15.80 -1.68 -10.15
CA ASP A 184 -15.29 -0.99 -8.95
C ASP A 184 -13.81 -0.62 -9.09
N HIS A 185 -13.06 -1.39 -9.90
CA HIS A 185 -11.61 -1.29 -9.99
C HIS A 185 -11.11 -1.65 -11.38
N VAL A 186 -10.10 -0.94 -11.87
CA VAL A 186 -9.42 -1.25 -13.14
C VAL A 186 -7.96 -1.59 -12.81
N PHE A 187 -7.51 -2.75 -13.29
CA PHE A 187 -6.15 -3.21 -13.12
C PHE A 187 -5.46 -3.31 -14.48
N PHE A 188 -4.39 -2.56 -14.65
CA PHE A 188 -3.49 -2.65 -15.78
C PHE A 188 -2.28 -3.50 -15.38
N ASP A 189 -2.09 -4.65 -16.03
CA ASP A 189 -0.94 -5.51 -15.82
C ASP A 189 0.08 -5.29 -16.93
N ASP A 190 1.36 -5.36 -16.61
CA ASP A 190 2.47 -5.21 -17.57
C ASP A 190 2.38 -3.96 -18.46
N LEU A 191 2.13 -2.81 -17.83
CA LEU A 191 2.24 -1.53 -18.55
C LEU A 191 3.66 -1.35 -19.07
N ASN A 192 3.79 -1.21 -20.38
CA ASN A 192 5.06 -0.85 -21.00
C ASN A 192 5.53 0.51 -20.47
N GLU A 193 6.82 0.63 -20.21
CA GLU A 193 7.42 1.92 -19.89
C GLU A 193 7.14 2.89 -21.04
N PHE A 194 6.52 4.01 -20.69
CA PHE A 194 6.38 5.10 -21.64
C PHE A 194 7.73 5.78 -21.79
N VAL A 195 8.37 5.56 -22.90
CA VAL A 195 9.53 6.31 -23.35
C VAL A 195 9.07 7.59 -24.03
#